data_ac65531580617d2746f1e22a088f4330
#
_entry.id   ac65531580617d2746f1e22a088f4330
#
_cell.length_a   1.000
_cell.length_b   1.000
_cell.length_c   1.000
_cell.angle_alpha   90.00
_cell.angle_beta   90.00
_cell.angle_gamma   90.00
#
_symmetry.space_group_name_H-M   'P 1'
#
loop_
_entity.id
_entity.type
_entity.pdbx_description
1 polymer ?
#
loop_
_entity_poly.entity_id
_entity_poly.type
_entity_poly.pdbx_seq_one_letter_code
_entity_poly.pdbx_strand_id
1 'polypeptide(L)'
;MGQRNTGKTRREFVKTAAVAAGAAGALSACGNATTGSDESSDQQPQGLSITVAGYSYDRVQALVDGRVSIEGCSVTYQKDKIGALNTHVFSGPRERDVTEIGLHPFMLAVANEGFQGYSLLPIFPLRTFRHKSIFIRTDRGIERPEDLRGRTVATPGYSSSSLTWIRGMLEDEYGISANDVTWVMAKKDSSADVGGKGSKQENVIPDGLEIVDGPPGLDESDLLEQGEVDALFHAVEPRAFVGGDPIVARLFPDARRAERAYFSKTGLFPIMHAVAVRDDVIGENPWFLEAVFKAYSQAKKMNDEFLKKLGWAMISAPWLGQELEETRELMGDNYWPYGIEPNRKTLETLFRYSYEQGLASRELTIDEIIHPATLEFVEKNI
;
A
#
# COMPACT_ATOMS: atom_id res chain seq x y z
N MET A 1 48.04 -4.58 42.89
CA MET A 1 48.64 -3.50 42.14
C MET A 1 47.99 -3.56 40.75
N GLY A 2 47.02 -2.87 40.36
CA GLY A 2 46.62 -1.50 40.56
C GLY A 2 46.76 -0.77 39.26
N GLN A 3 45.70 -0.53 38.55
CA GLN A 3 45.37 0.82 38.06
C GLN A 3 44.07 0.76 37.22
N ARG A 4 43.06 1.48 37.70
CA ARG A 4 41.84 1.84 37.01
C ARG A 4 42.17 2.90 35.98
N ASN A 5 41.64 2.77 34.76
CA ASN A 5 41.65 3.87 33.80
C ASN A 5 40.20 4.29 33.50
N THR A 6 39.90 5.50 33.93
CA THR A 6 38.59 6.16 33.80
C THR A 6 38.47 6.78 32.41
N GLY A 7 37.50 6.33 31.62
CA GLY A 7 37.14 6.88 30.31
C GLY A 7 36.33 8.20 30.47
N LYS A 8 36.82 9.24 29.85
CA LYS A 8 36.14 10.53 29.71
C LYS A 8 35.02 10.48 28.67
N THR A 9 33.88 10.92 29.08
CA THR A 9 32.67 11.14 28.24
C THR A 9 32.87 12.24 27.22
N ARG A 10 32.48 11.95 25.98
CA ARG A 10 32.32 12.94 24.89
C ARG A 10 31.04 13.78 25.11
N ARG A 11 31.18 14.87 25.80
CA ARG A 11 30.26 16.00 25.76
C ARG A 11 31.12 17.25 25.92
N GLU A 12 31.25 17.97 24.79
CA GLU A 12 31.62 19.40 24.70
C GLU A 12 32.30 19.65 23.36
N PHE A 13 31.51 20.02 22.37
CA PHE A 13 31.96 20.83 21.24
C PHE A 13 30.70 21.33 20.48
N VAL A 14 30.01 22.28 21.04
CA VAL A 14 29.20 23.25 20.28
C VAL A 14 29.13 24.52 21.16
N LYS A 15 29.91 25.49 20.82
CA LYS A 15 29.60 26.94 21.05
C LYS A 15 30.69 27.77 20.38
N THR A 16 30.21 28.77 19.66
CA THR A 16 30.87 30.00 19.25
C THR A 16 31.23 30.12 17.78
N ALA A 17 30.37 30.80 17.04
CA ALA A 17 30.74 31.91 16.17
C ALA A 17 29.47 32.67 15.77
N ALA A 18 29.26 33.80 16.41
CA ALA A 18 28.30 34.83 16.02
C ALA A 18 29.08 36.10 15.68
N VAL A 19 28.51 36.87 14.76
CA VAL A 19 28.69 38.32 14.56
C VAL A 19 29.86 38.80 13.73
N ALA A 20 29.55 39.35 12.56
CA ALA A 20 30.01 40.71 12.16
C ALA A 20 29.02 41.28 11.13
N ALA A 21 28.34 42.33 11.58
CA ALA A 21 27.59 43.26 10.75
C ALA A 21 28.54 44.36 10.24
N GLY A 22 28.28 44.93 9.08
CA GLY A 22 29.00 46.06 8.58
C GLY A 22 28.21 46.78 7.48
N ALA A 23 27.76 47.95 7.82
CA ALA A 23 26.81 48.80 7.15
C ALA A 23 27.43 49.76 6.10
N ALA A 24 26.53 50.29 5.30
CA ALA A 24 26.48 51.66 4.77
C ALA A 24 27.16 52.01 3.44
N GLY A 25 26.39 52.66 2.60
CA GLY A 25 26.81 53.53 1.50
C GLY A 25 25.68 53.88 0.53
N ALA A 26 24.96 54.94 0.83
CA ALA A 26 23.96 55.56 -0.04
C ALA A 26 24.54 56.64 -0.94
N LEU A 27 23.75 57.07 -1.94
CA LEU A 27 23.74 58.26 -2.77
C LEU A 27 23.94 57.92 -4.25
N SER A 28 23.25 58.42 -5.25
CA SER A 28 22.27 59.47 -5.41
C SER A 28 21.93 59.60 -6.91
N ALA A 29 20.67 59.70 -7.20
CA ALA A 29 20.02 60.66 -8.09
C ALA A 29 20.08 60.57 -9.62
N CYS A 30 18.86 60.60 -10.18
CA CYS A 30 18.35 61.32 -11.35
C CYS A 30 18.62 60.78 -12.75
N GLY A 31 17.52 60.48 -13.44
CA GLY A 31 17.42 60.43 -14.88
C GLY A 31 16.08 59.87 -15.36
N ASN A 32 15.11 60.77 -15.60
CA ASN A 32 13.84 60.52 -16.25
C ASN A 32 14.04 59.97 -17.67
N ALA A 33 13.41 58.84 -18.00
CA ALA A 33 12.97 58.60 -19.36
C ALA A 33 11.80 57.55 -19.29
N THR A 34 10.62 58.07 -19.52
CA THR A 34 9.39 57.32 -19.83
C THR A 34 9.55 56.59 -21.17
N THR A 35 9.62 55.29 -21.13
CA THR A 35 9.18 54.45 -22.25
C THR A 35 8.33 53.32 -21.65
N GLY A 36 7.04 53.35 -22.00
CA GLY A 36 6.11 52.27 -21.70
C GLY A 36 6.60 50.98 -22.32
N SER A 37 6.97 50.04 -21.51
CA SER A 37 7.04 48.63 -21.85
C SER A 37 5.80 47.98 -21.29
N ASP A 38 4.92 47.56 -22.17
CA ASP A 38 3.90 46.56 -21.86
C ASP A 38 4.59 45.38 -21.21
N GLU A 39 4.55 45.29 -19.89
CA GLU A 39 4.75 44.04 -19.20
C GLU A 39 3.51 43.19 -19.53
N SER A 40 3.58 42.45 -20.64
CA SER A 40 2.77 41.26 -20.78
C SER A 40 3.20 40.32 -19.64
N SER A 41 2.45 40.34 -18.58
CA SER A 41 2.47 39.31 -17.57
C SER A 41 2.15 37.99 -18.29
N ASP A 42 3.18 37.23 -18.64
CA ASP A 42 3.08 35.80 -18.88
C ASP A 42 2.54 35.16 -17.60
N GLN A 43 1.25 35.28 -17.40
CA GLN A 43 0.51 34.40 -16.52
C GLN A 43 0.54 33.04 -17.22
N GLN A 44 1.52 32.19 -16.89
CA GLN A 44 1.37 30.76 -17.11
C GLN A 44 -0.04 30.40 -16.62
N PRO A 45 -0.82 29.66 -17.40
CA PRO A 45 -2.13 29.22 -16.95
C PRO A 45 -1.94 28.57 -15.58
N GLN A 46 -2.61 29.12 -14.56
CA GLN A 46 -2.57 28.54 -13.22
C GLN A 46 -3.09 27.11 -13.35
N GLY A 47 -2.18 26.14 -13.25
CA GLY A 47 -2.52 24.73 -13.30
C GLY A 47 -3.52 24.39 -12.21
N LEU A 48 -4.35 23.35 -12.43
CA LEU A 48 -5.29 22.84 -11.46
C LEU A 48 -4.56 22.50 -10.15
N SER A 49 -4.93 23.14 -9.04
CA SER A 49 -4.37 22.80 -7.72
C SER A 49 -5.02 21.53 -7.19
N ILE A 50 -4.24 20.48 -6.95
CA ILE A 50 -4.74 19.19 -6.52
C ILE A 50 -3.99 18.63 -5.31
N THR A 51 -4.72 17.85 -4.52
CA THR A 51 -4.17 17.05 -3.43
C THR A 51 -4.09 15.59 -3.86
N VAL A 52 -2.87 15.04 -3.85
CA VAL A 52 -2.59 13.61 -4.06
C VAL A 52 -2.23 12.98 -2.72
N ALA A 53 -2.82 11.83 -2.38
CA ALA A 53 -2.54 11.17 -1.11
C ALA A 53 -2.20 9.68 -1.28
N GLY A 54 -1.26 9.17 -0.47
CA GLY A 54 -0.83 7.77 -0.52
C GLY A 54 0.44 7.51 0.28
N TYR A 55 0.98 6.32 0.11
CA TYR A 55 2.28 5.95 0.67
C TYR A 55 3.44 6.42 -0.23
N SER A 56 4.63 6.41 0.35
CA SER A 56 5.88 6.78 -0.34
C SER A 56 6.64 5.51 -0.74
N TYR A 57 6.11 4.77 -1.69
CA TYR A 57 6.81 3.63 -2.29
C TYR A 57 7.89 4.09 -3.26
N ASP A 58 8.90 3.25 -3.50
CA ASP A 58 9.95 3.49 -4.49
C ASP A 58 9.40 3.86 -5.89
N ARG A 59 8.38 3.12 -6.36
CA ARG A 59 7.70 3.30 -7.66
C ARG A 59 6.82 4.55 -7.77
N VAL A 60 6.53 5.24 -6.67
CA VAL A 60 5.82 6.52 -6.67
C VAL A 60 6.67 7.66 -6.13
N GLN A 61 7.90 7.39 -5.68
CA GLN A 61 8.75 8.36 -5.00
C GLN A 61 9.04 9.59 -5.85
N ALA A 62 9.18 9.44 -7.17
CA ALA A 62 9.42 10.56 -8.05
C ALA A 62 8.23 11.54 -8.14
N LEU A 63 7.00 11.04 -7.95
CA LEU A 63 5.80 11.88 -7.82
C LEU A 63 5.74 12.54 -6.43
N VAL A 64 6.11 11.82 -5.37
CA VAL A 64 6.13 12.31 -3.99
C VAL A 64 7.10 13.47 -3.80
N ASP A 65 8.27 13.42 -4.43
CA ASP A 65 9.34 14.42 -4.29
C ASP A 65 9.36 15.46 -5.43
N GLY A 66 8.37 15.44 -6.32
CA GLY A 66 8.19 16.43 -7.37
C GLY A 66 9.11 16.28 -8.59
N ARG A 67 9.89 15.19 -8.70
CA ARG A 67 10.67 14.89 -9.92
C ARG A 67 9.78 14.52 -11.12
N VAL A 68 8.59 14.02 -10.83
CA VAL A 68 7.51 13.83 -11.80
C VAL A 68 6.34 14.69 -11.36
N SER A 69 5.73 15.41 -12.31
CA SER A 69 4.53 16.21 -12.08
C SER A 69 3.33 15.60 -12.82
N ILE A 70 2.14 15.91 -12.37
CA ILE A 70 0.90 15.64 -13.11
C ILE A 70 0.73 16.84 -14.04
N GLU A 71 0.74 16.59 -15.34
CA GLU A 71 0.65 17.65 -16.36
C GLU A 71 -0.57 18.53 -16.16
N GLY A 72 -0.42 19.85 -16.25
CA GLY A 72 -1.49 20.82 -16.03
C GLY A 72 -1.86 21.04 -14.57
N CYS A 73 -1.14 20.43 -13.61
CA CYS A 73 -1.48 20.51 -12.19
C CYS A 73 -0.35 21.07 -11.31
N SER A 74 -0.76 21.75 -10.23
CA SER A 74 0.07 22.02 -9.06
C SER A 74 -0.26 21.02 -7.98
N VAL A 75 0.68 20.13 -7.64
CA VAL A 75 0.45 18.96 -6.79
C VAL A 75 0.91 19.23 -5.37
N THR A 76 0.01 18.97 -4.39
CA THR A 76 0.38 18.79 -2.97
C THR A 76 0.27 17.30 -2.64
N TYR A 77 1.41 16.65 -2.32
CA TYR A 77 1.41 15.23 -1.94
C TYR A 77 1.32 15.07 -0.43
N GLN A 78 0.31 14.32 0.03
CA GLN A 78 0.08 13.99 1.43
C GLN A 78 0.36 12.51 1.69
N LYS A 79 1.30 12.22 2.60
CA LYS A 79 1.55 10.84 3.04
C LYS A 79 0.60 10.50 4.17
N ASP A 80 -0.09 9.37 4.05
CA ASP A 80 -1.02 8.91 5.07
C ASP A 80 -1.13 7.38 5.10
N LYS A 81 -1.73 6.84 6.17
CA LYS A 81 -1.98 5.42 6.39
C LYS A 81 -3.27 4.98 5.69
N ILE A 82 -3.35 3.72 5.26
CA ILE A 82 -4.48 3.22 4.48
C ILE A 82 -5.83 3.39 5.19
N GLY A 83 -5.89 3.20 6.50
CA GLY A 83 -7.12 3.42 7.26
C GLY A 83 -7.63 4.86 7.18
N ALA A 84 -6.74 5.85 7.21
CA ALA A 84 -7.09 7.27 7.02
C ALA A 84 -7.44 7.55 5.55
N LEU A 85 -6.69 6.99 4.59
CA LEU A 85 -6.98 7.11 3.16
C LEU A 85 -8.37 6.59 2.84
N ASN A 86 -8.71 5.37 3.29
CA ASN A 86 -10.03 4.77 3.13
C ASN A 86 -11.13 5.61 3.81
N THR A 87 -10.91 6.06 5.04
CA THR A 87 -11.89 6.86 5.80
C THR A 87 -12.21 8.18 5.09
N HIS A 88 -11.20 8.87 4.55
CA HIS A 88 -11.41 10.10 3.79
C HIS A 88 -12.31 9.91 2.57
N VAL A 89 -12.17 8.79 1.87
CA VAL A 89 -12.98 8.48 0.69
C VAL A 89 -14.41 8.07 1.08
N PHE A 90 -14.56 7.13 2.01
CA PHE A 90 -15.87 6.52 2.30
C PHE A 90 -16.77 7.38 3.19
N SER A 91 -16.21 8.03 4.20
CA SER A 91 -16.99 8.75 5.22
C SER A 91 -16.45 10.13 5.60
N GLY A 92 -15.31 10.50 5.06
CA GLY A 92 -14.64 11.77 5.37
C GLY A 92 -15.03 12.91 4.43
N PRO A 93 -14.29 14.03 4.50
CA PRO A 93 -14.61 15.26 3.80
C PRO A 93 -14.36 15.21 2.27
N ARG A 94 -13.72 14.14 1.76
CA ARG A 94 -13.41 13.95 0.33
C ARG A 94 -12.58 15.10 -0.27
N GLU A 95 -11.57 15.57 0.47
CA GLU A 95 -10.70 16.69 0.07
C GLU A 95 -9.49 16.25 -0.78
N ARG A 96 -9.34 14.94 -1.02
CA ARG A 96 -8.23 14.38 -1.81
C ARG A 96 -8.69 14.11 -3.23
N ASP A 97 -8.08 14.79 -4.18
CA ASP A 97 -8.45 14.69 -5.59
C ASP A 97 -8.00 13.37 -6.21
N VAL A 98 -6.79 12.92 -5.81
CA VAL A 98 -6.23 11.61 -6.15
C VAL A 98 -5.80 10.92 -4.86
N THR A 99 -6.19 9.68 -4.64
CA THR A 99 -5.81 8.97 -3.42
C THR A 99 -5.54 7.50 -3.65
N GLU A 100 -4.55 6.95 -2.95
CA GLU A 100 -4.42 5.51 -2.78
C GLU A 100 -5.57 5.01 -1.90
N ILE A 101 -6.09 3.83 -2.21
CA ILE A 101 -7.21 3.21 -1.50
C ILE A 101 -7.06 1.69 -1.47
N GLY A 102 -7.56 1.06 -0.41
CA GLY A 102 -7.67 -0.40 -0.35
C GLY A 102 -8.62 -0.91 -1.44
N LEU A 103 -8.13 -1.80 -2.32
CA LEU A 103 -8.93 -2.26 -3.46
C LEU A 103 -10.19 -2.99 -3.01
N HIS A 104 -10.06 -3.98 -2.11
CA HIS A 104 -11.22 -4.73 -1.66
C HIS A 104 -12.21 -3.90 -0.82
N PRO A 105 -11.79 -3.03 0.13
CA PRO A 105 -12.69 -2.06 0.76
C PRO A 105 -13.47 -1.20 -0.23
N PHE A 106 -12.83 -0.75 -1.32
CA PHE A 106 -13.52 0.01 -2.37
C PHE A 106 -14.57 -0.85 -3.09
N MET A 107 -14.21 -2.08 -3.45
CA MET A 107 -15.16 -3.05 -4.05
C MET A 107 -16.39 -3.25 -3.16
N LEU A 108 -16.19 -3.43 -1.84
CA LEU A 108 -17.30 -3.61 -0.90
C LEU A 108 -18.17 -2.37 -0.77
N ALA A 109 -17.58 -1.18 -0.78
CA ALA A 109 -18.34 0.06 -0.79
C ALA A 109 -19.24 0.17 -2.04
N VAL A 110 -18.74 -0.23 -3.22
CA VAL A 110 -19.53 -0.24 -4.47
C VAL A 110 -20.60 -1.33 -4.44
N ALA A 111 -20.24 -2.57 -4.09
CA ALA A 111 -21.16 -3.70 -4.14
C ALA A 111 -22.28 -3.64 -3.10
N ASN A 112 -21.95 -3.24 -1.87
CA ASN A 112 -22.84 -3.32 -0.71
C ASN A 112 -23.55 -2.01 -0.40
N GLU A 113 -22.94 -0.86 -0.74
CA GLU A 113 -23.41 0.46 -0.34
C GLU A 113 -23.78 1.34 -1.54
N GLY A 114 -23.51 0.89 -2.78
CA GLY A 114 -23.72 1.72 -3.98
C GLY A 114 -22.85 2.97 -3.98
N PHE A 115 -21.63 2.88 -3.44
CA PHE A 115 -20.71 4.00 -3.27
C PHE A 115 -20.43 4.71 -4.61
N GLN A 116 -20.42 6.02 -4.57
CA GLN A 116 -20.11 6.93 -5.67
C GLN A 116 -19.27 8.10 -5.15
N GLY A 117 -18.63 8.82 -6.06
CA GLY A 117 -17.83 10.01 -5.76
C GLY A 117 -16.33 9.86 -6.00
N TYR A 118 -15.87 8.62 -6.19
CA TYR A 118 -14.54 8.29 -6.67
C TYR A 118 -14.59 7.12 -7.64
N SER A 119 -13.75 7.18 -8.66
CA SER A 119 -13.54 6.10 -9.63
C SER A 119 -12.10 5.61 -9.56
N LEU A 120 -11.88 4.31 -9.75
CA LEU A 120 -10.51 3.77 -9.78
C LEU A 120 -9.86 3.96 -11.16
N LEU A 121 -8.56 4.23 -11.13
CA LEU A 121 -7.68 4.07 -12.27
C LEU A 121 -6.96 2.72 -12.18
N PRO A 122 -6.56 2.13 -13.32
CA PRO A 122 -5.83 0.86 -13.33
C PRO A 122 -4.34 1.05 -12.93
N ILE A 123 -4.14 1.69 -11.78
CA ILE A 123 -2.85 1.94 -11.13
C ILE A 123 -2.87 1.21 -9.79
N PHE A 124 -1.92 0.28 -9.59
CA PHE A 124 -1.89 -0.61 -8.44
C PHE A 124 -0.60 -0.42 -7.64
N PRO A 125 -0.58 0.59 -6.74
CA PRO A 125 0.64 0.97 -6.03
C PRO A 125 1.11 -0.08 -5.01
N LEU A 126 0.22 -0.91 -4.46
CA LEU A 126 0.60 -1.99 -3.54
C LEU A 126 0.12 -3.35 -4.02
N ARG A 127 1.09 -4.24 -4.21
CA ARG A 127 0.88 -5.67 -4.48
C ARG A 127 1.80 -6.47 -3.57
N THR A 128 1.35 -7.62 -3.09
CA THR A 128 2.20 -8.50 -2.29
C THR A 128 1.58 -9.89 -2.15
N PHE A 129 2.41 -10.91 -2.23
CA PHE A 129 2.03 -12.27 -1.88
C PHE A 129 1.72 -12.37 -0.38
N ARG A 130 0.87 -13.34 -0.01
CA ARG A 130 0.35 -13.45 1.36
C ARG A 130 0.71 -14.76 2.07
N HIS A 131 1.50 -15.64 1.48
CA HIS A 131 2.01 -16.83 2.19
C HIS A 131 2.81 -16.46 3.43
N LYS A 132 3.59 -15.38 3.36
CA LYS A 132 4.36 -14.83 4.48
C LYS A 132 3.51 -14.20 5.59
N SER A 133 2.21 -14.03 5.37
CA SER A 133 1.26 -13.33 6.24
C SER A 133 0.42 -14.29 7.11
N ILE A 134 0.78 -15.55 7.16
CA ILE A 134 0.14 -16.59 7.98
C ILE A 134 1.14 -17.06 9.03
N PHE A 135 0.83 -16.78 10.29
CA PHE A 135 1.68 -17.11 11.43
C PHE A 135 1.00 -18.17 12.27
N ILE A 136 1.79 -19.05 12.88
CA ILE A 136 1.34 -20.18 13.68
C ILE A 136 2.13 -20.26 14.97
N ARG A 137 1.54 -20.89 15.98
CA ARG A 137 2.28 -21.37 17.16
C ARG A 137 2.94 -22.70 16.86
N THR A 138 4.22 -22.78 17.17
CA THR A 138 5.05 -23.99 16.91
C THR A 138 4.70 -25.16 17.82
N ASP A 139 4.07 -24.89 18.97
CA ASP A 139 3.66 -25.91 19.96
C ASP A 139 2.26 -26.51 19.71
N ARG A 140 1.60 -26.15 18.60
CA ARG A 140 0.25 -26.60 18.25
C ARG A 140 0.19 -27.70 17.19
N GLY A 141 1.35 -28.17 16.70
CA GLY A 141 1.42 -29.24 15.70
C GLY A 141 0.84 -28.84 14.34
N ILE A 142 0.96 -27.56 13.98
CA ILE A 142 0.59 -27.04 12.64
C ILE A 142 1.88 -27.03 11.81
N GLU A 143 1.95 -27.84 10.76
CA GLU A 143 3.12 -27.97 9.88
C GLU A 143 2.80 -27.61 8.43
N ARG A 144 1.51 -27.70 8.04
CA ARG A 144 1.01 -27.42 6.69
C ARG A 144 -0.37 -26.79 6.73
N PRO A 145 -0.82 -26.15 5.64
CA PRO A 145 -2.11 -25.45 5.61
C PRO A 145 -3.31 -26.28 6.09
N GLU A 146 -3.35 -27.57 5.72
CA GLU A 146 -4.47 -28.46 6.06
C GLU A 146 -4.62 -28.67 7.59
N ASP A 147 -3.57 -28.46 8.36
CA ASP A 147 -3.58 -28.58 9.81
C ASP A 147 -4.29 -27.40 10.50
N LEU A 148 -4.66 -26.36 9.73
CA LEU A 148 -5.49 -25.26 10.22
C LEU A 148 -6.94 -25.67 10.50
N ARG A 149 -7.43 -26.81 9.96
CA ARG A 149 -8.79 -27.27 10.20
C ARG A 149 -9.06 -27.49 11.70
N GLY A 150 -10.14 -26.87 12.17
CA GLY A 150 -10.55 -26.91 13.58
C GLY A 150 -9.69 -26.05 14.51
N ARG A 151 -8.77 -25.24 13.99
CA ARG A 151 -7.92 -24.35 14.78
C ARG A 151 -8.57 -23.00 15.02
N THR A 152 -8.09 -22.31 16.06
CA THR A 152 -8.43 -20.92 16.33
C THR A 152 -7.48 -19.98 15.60
N VAL A 153 -8.01 -19.01 14.85
CA VAL A 153 -7.24 -18.07 14.03
C VAL A 153 -7.59 -16.64 14.42
N ALA A 154 -6.59 -15.91 14.88
CA ALA A 154 -6.77 -14.47 15.14
C ALA A 154 -6.70 -13.64 13.86
N THR A 155 -7.41 -12.52 13.87
CA THR A 155 -7.41 -11.53 12.80
C THR A 155 -7.72 -10.13 13.34
N PRO A 156 -7.11 -9.03 12.78
CA PRO A 156 -7.41 -7.66 13.21
C PRO A 156 -8.74 -7.12 12.67
N GLY A 157 -9.26 -7.72 11.63
CA GLY A 157 -10.51 -7.43 10.94
C GLY A 157 -10.86 -8.60 10.06
N TYR A 158 -11.75 -8.43 9.08
CA TYR A 158 -12.14 -9.59 8.25
C TYR A 158 -12.04 -9.34 6.74
N SER A 159 -12.42 -8.16 6.26
CA SER A 159 -12.62 -7.87 4.83
C SER A 159 -11.59 -6.92 4.22
N SER A 160 -10.38 -6.81 4.80
CA SER A 160 -9.28 -6.13 4.11
C SER A 160 -8.82 -6.91 2.87
N SER A 161 -8.19 -6.24 1.91
CA SER A 161 -7.66 -6.90 0.70
C SER A 161 -6.74 -8.08 1.05
N SER A 162 -5.87 -7.92 2.05
CA SER A 162 -4.93 -8.97 2.46
C SER A 162 -5.62 -10.22 3.01
N LEU A 163 -6.61 -10.05 3.88
CA LEU A 163 -7.33 -11.15 4.51
C LEU A 163 -8.19 -11.91 3.51
N THR A 164 -8.83 -11.20 2.59
CA THR A 164 -9.61 -11.82 1.49
C THR A 164 -8.71 -12.65 0.58
N TRP A 165 -7.53 -12.15 0.23
CA TRP A 165 -6.55 -12.91 -0.55
C TRP A 165 -5.99 -14.12 0.20
N ILE A 166 -5.73 -14.02 1.51
CA ILE A 166 -5.24 -15.16 2.31
C ILE A 166 -6.28 -16.29 2.30
N ARG A 167 -7.54 -15.98 2.58
CA ARG A 167 -8.60 -17.00 2.62
C ARG A 167 -8.85 -17.62 1.24
N GLY A 168 -8.97 -16.80 0.18
CA GLY A 168 -9.18 -17.31 -1.16
C GLY A 168 -8.02 -18.19 -1.65
N MET A 169 -6.77 -17.80 -1.36
CA MET A 169 -5.60 -18.63 -1.66
C MET A 169 -5.62 -19.96 -0.89
N LEU A 170 -5.96 -19.94 0.40
CA LEU A 170 -6.03 -21.16 1.20
C LEU A 170 -7.14 -22.10 0.70
N GLU A 171 -8.24 -21.56 0.25
CA GLU A 171 -9.34 -22.34 -0.29
C GLU A 171 -8.99 -22.95 -1.66
N ASP A 172 -8.50 -22.14 -2.60
CA ASP A 172 -8.14 -22.59 -3.95
C ASP A 172 -6.98 -23.59 -3.97
N GLU A 173 -5.96 -23.37 -3.14
CA GLU A 173 -4.72 -24.16 -3.19
C GLU A 173 -4.72 -25.35 -2.23
N TYR A 174 -5.43 -25.26 -1.08
CA TYR A 174 -5.36 -26.24 0.00
C TYR A 174 -6.72 -26.72 0.48
N GLY A 175 -7.82 -26.21 -0.10
CA GLY A 175 -9.19 -26.58 0.25
C GLY A 175 -9.58 -26.19 1.69
N ILE A 176 -8.95 -25.14 2.25
CA ILE A 176 -9.26 -24.63 3.60
C ILE A 176 -10.19 -23.44 3.46
N SER A 177 -11.45 -23.65 3.79
CA SER A 177 -12.47 -22.59 3.79
C SER A 177 -12.48 -21.78 5.09
N ALA A 178 -13.17 -20.64 5.05
CA ALA A 178 -13.36 -19.81 6.23
C ALA A 178 -14.11 -20.55 7.39
N ASN A 179 -14.93 -21.54 7.06
CA ASN A 179 -15.70 -22.33 8.03
C ASN A 179 -14.88 -23.48 8.64
N ASP A 180 -13.69 -23.77 8.12
CA ASP A 180 -12.83 -24.81 8.67
C ASP A 180 -12.06 -24.38 9.93
N VAL A 181 -12.12 -23.09 10.28
CA VAL A 181 -11.42 -22.50 11.43
C VAL A 181 -12.39 -21.73 12.33
N THR A 182 -12.00 -21.55 13.60
CA THR A 182 -12.71 -20.64 14.53
C THR A 182 -12.02 -19.29 14.51
N TRP A 183 -12.73 -18.25 14.11
CA TRP A 183 -12.18 -16.89 14.03
C TRP A 183 -12.23 -16.19 15.39
N VAL A 184 -11.13 -15.51 15.74
CA VAL A 184 -11.03 -14.63 16.91
C VAL A 184 -10.63 -13.25 16.43
N MET A 185 -11.50 -12.26 16.62
CA MET A 185 -11.21 -10.87 16.27
C MET A 185 -10.68 -10.11 17.47
N ALA A 186 -9.45 -9.62 17.36
CA ALA A 186 -8.83 -8.82 18.38
C ALA A 186 -9.55 -7.45 18.54
N LYS A 187 -9.60 -6.95 19.76
CA LYS A 187 -10.18 -5.61 20.04
C LYS A 187 -9.25 -4.45 19.69
N LYS A 188 -7.98 -4.74 19.45
CA LYS A 188 -6.95 -3.80 19.01
C LYS A 188 -6.25 -4.41 17.81
N ASP A 189 -5.69 -3.54 16.98
CA ASP A 189 -4.89 -3.92 15.80
C ASP A 189 -3.43 -3.53 16.08
N SER A 190 -2.54 -4.52 16.13
CA SER A 190 -1.10 -4.34 16.36
C SER A 190 -0.43 -3.58 15.22
N SER A 191 -1.04 -3.52 14.04
CA SER A 191 -0.53 -2.80 12.88
C SER A 191 -1.03 -1.35 12.76
N ALA A 192 -1.78 -0.84 13.73
CA ALA A 192 -2.36 0.51 13.67
C ALA A 192 -1.33 1.63 13.44
N ASP A 193 -0.07 1.40 13.83
CA ASP A 193 1.02 2.34 13.56
C ASP A 193 1.43 2.39 12.07
N VAL A 194 1.17 1.34 11.30
CA VAL A 194 1.48 1.23 9.87
C VAL A 194 0.23 1.45 9.01
N GLY A 195 -0.85 0.73 9.31
CA GLY A 195 -2.09 0.73 8.54
C GLY A 195 -3.10 1.80 8.96
N GLY A 196 -3.03 2.26 10.20
CA GLY A 196 -4.08 3.11 10.79
C GLY A 196 -5.28 2.27 11.26
N LYS A 197 -6.34 2.95 11.69
CA LYS A 197 -7.59 2.31 12.09
C LYS A 197 -8.35 1.90 10.82
N GLY A 198 -8.73 0.63 10.72
CA GLY A 198 -9.50 0.11 9.60
C GLY A 198 -10.84 0.82 9.41
N SER A 199 -11.24 0.98 8.16
CA SER A 199 -12.56 1.52 7.80
C SER A 199 -13.67 0.50 8.07
N LYS A 200 -14.94 0.95 7.98
CA LYS A 200 -16.11 0.07 8.09
C LYS A 200 -16.05 -1.08 7.06
N GLN A 201 -15.60 -0.78 5.84
CA GLN A 201 -15.51 -1.74 4.75
C GLN A 201 -14.42 -2.82 4.96
N GLU A 202 -13.48 -2.60 5.88
CA GLU A 202 -12.48 -3.61 6.28
C GLU A 202 -12.97 -4.55 7.39
N ASN A 203 -14.19 -4.30 7.90
CA ASN A 203 -14.81 -5.06 9.00
C ASN A 203 -16.15 -5.67 8.59
N VAL A 204 -16.40 -5.91 7.31
CA VAL A 204 -17.56 -6.66 6.83
C VAL A 204 -17.35 -8.13 7.17
N ILE A 205 -18.34 -8.72 7.82
CA ILE A 205 -18.38 -10.14 8.20
C ILE A 205 -19.51 -10.78 7.38
N PRO A 206 -19.29 -11.92 6.72
CA PRO A 206 -20.34 -12.60 5.97
C PRO A 206 -21.41 -13.17 6.90
N ASP A 207 -22.64 -13.23 6.41
CA ASP A 207 -23.76 -13.82 7.15
C ASP A 207 -23.48 -15.29 7.49
N GLY A 208 -23.75 -15.66 8.73
CA GLY A 208 -23.61 -17.04 9.21
C GLY A 208 -22.18 -17.44 9.62
N LEU A 209 -21.20 -16.56 9.48
CA LEU A 209 -19.87 -16.79 10.02
C LEU A 209 -19.79 -16.32 11.47
N GLU A 210 -19.48 -17.23 12.39
CA GLU A 210 -19.23 -16.88 13.78
C GLU A 210 -17.80 -16.36 13.96
N ILE A 211 -17.69 -15.15 14.51
CA ILE A 211 -16.41 -14.56 14.93
C ILE A 211 -16.49 -14.27 16.42
N VAL A 212 -15.60 -14.89 17.18
CA VAL A 212 -15.48 -14.67 18.62
C VAL A 212 -14.70 -13.40 18.88
N ASP A 213 -15.20 -12.58 19.80
CA ASP A 213 -14.46 -11.43 20.29
C ASP A 213 -13.25 -11.87 21.13
N GLY A 214 -12.07 -11.38 20.80
CA GLY A 214 -10.89 -11.60 21.62
C GLY A 214 -10.98 -10.93 22.99
N PRO A 215 -10.19 -11.39 23.98
CA PRO A 215 -10.14 -10.81 25.32
C PRO A 215 -9.88 -9.30 25.29
N PRO A 216 -10.51 -8.53 26.19
CA PRO A 216 -10.28 -7.09 26.27
C PRO A 216 -8.81 -6.75 26.53
N GLY A 217 -8.30 -5.76 25.82
CA GLY A 217 -6.96 -5.21 26.03
C GLY A 217 -5.85 -5.88 25.22
N LEU A 218 -6.07 -7.07 24.68
CA LEU A 218 -5.12 -7.77 23.82
C LEU A 218 -5.34 -7.39 22.35
N ASP A 219 -4.26 -7.30 21.62
CA ASP A 219 -4.26 -7.29 20.15
C ASP A 219 -3.99 -8.72 19.62
N GLU A 220 -4.08 -8.90 18.31
CA GLU A 220 -3.93 -10.21 17.68
C GLU A 220 -2.51 -10.81 17.84
N SER A 221 -1.48 -9.96 17.98
CA SER A 221 -0.13 -10.42 18.29
C SER A 221 -0.03 -10.96 19.71
N ASP A 222 -0.68 -10.29 20.69
CA ASP A 222 -0.77 -10.77 22.07
C ASP A 222 -1.53 -12.11 22.13
N LEU A 223 -2.64 -12.23 21.39
CA LEU A 223 -3.43 -13.47 21.34
C LEU A 223 -2.61 -14.67 20.89
N LEU A 224 -1.81 -14.49 19.84
CA LEU A 224 -0.93 -15.55 19.34
C LEU A 224 0.18 -15.87 20.33
N GLU A 225 0.85 -14.86 20.88
CA GLU A 225 1.97 -15.02 21.81
C GLU A 225 1.54 -15.71 23.11
N GLN A 226 0.41 -15.34 23.68
CA GLN A 226 -0.12 -15.90 24.93
C GLN A 226 -0.79 -17.28 24.74
N GLY A 227 -1.01 -17.72 23.49
CA GLY A 227 -1.60 -19.01 23.17
C GLY A 227 -3.13 -19.08 23.28
N GLU A 228 -3.78 -17.92 23.24
CA GLU A 228 -5.22 -17.78 23.15
C GLU A 228 -5.75 -18.23 21.78
N VAL A 229 -4.88 -18.23 20.77
CA VAL A 229 -5.16 -18.73 19.42
C VAL A 229 -4.01 -19.59 18.90
N ASP A 230 -4.29 -20.42 17.90
CA ASP A 230 -3.32 -21.34 17.30
C ASP A 230 -2.56 -20.70 16.12
N ALA A 231 -3.23 -19.79 15.42
CA ALA A 231 -2.68 -19.09 14.26
C ALA A 231 -3.16 -17.63 14.18
N LEU A 232 -2.49 -16.86 13.31
CA LEU A 232 -2.80 -15.45 13.04
C LEU A 232 -2.69 -15.19 11.54
N PHE A 233 -3.72 -14.58 10.95
CA PHE A 233 -3.66 -14.02 9.60
C PHE A 233 -3.51 -12.51 9.71
N HIS A 234 -2.34 -12.00 9.30
CA HIS A 234 -2.05 -10.58 9.45
C HIS A 234 -1.13 -10.03 8.36
N ALA A 235 -1.37 -8.81 7.92
CA ALA A 235 -0.56 -8.15 6.90
C ALA A 235 0.86 -7.79 7.37
N VAL A 236 1.03 -7.62 8.69
CA VAL A 236 2.28 -7.23 9.36
C VAL A 236 2.74 -8.39 10.26
N GLU A 237 4.05 -8.52 10.44
CA GLU A 237 4.61 -9.55 11.31
C GLU A 237 4.25 -9.30 12.79
N PRO A 238 3.81 -10.33 13.55
CA PRO A 238 3.56 -10.20 14.97
C PRO A 238 4.85 -9.97 15.77
N ARG A 239 4.74 -9.29 16.91
CA ARG A 239 5.90 -8.87 17.72
C ARG A 239 6.81 -10.03 18.14
N ALA A 240 6.24 -11.14 18.56
CA ALA A 240 7.01 -12.34 18.94
C ALA A 240 7.86 -12.87 17.77
N PHE A 241 7.30 -12.89 16.55
CA PHE A 241 8.03 -13.30 15.35
C PHE A 241 9.19 -12.34 15.05
N VAL A 242 8.95 -11.03 15.07
CA VAL A 242 9.98 -10.00 14.86
C VAL A 242 11.07 -10.06 15.95
N GLY A 243 10.66 -10.35 17.19
CA GLY A 243 11.55 -10.54 18.34
C GLY A 243 12.37 -11.82 18.31
N GLY A 244 12.10 -12.74 17.37
CA GLY A 244 12.78 -14.02 17.24
C GLY A 244 12.36 -15.05 18.28
N ASP A 245 11.16 -14.92 18.87
CA ASP A 245 10.62 -15.92 19.79
C ASP A 245 10.27 -17.19 19.02
N PRO A 246 10.86 -18.36 19.38
CA PRO A 246 10.64 -19.61 18.67
C PRO A 246 9.21 -20.15 18.79
N ILE A 247 8.38 -19.59 19.67
CA ILE A 247 6.97 -20.01 19.83
C ILE A 247 6.12 -19.61 18.62
N VAL A 248 6.53 -18.61 17.83
CA VAL A 248 5.81 -18.13 16.65
C VAL A 248 6.65 -18.32 15.40
N ALA A 249 6.07 -18.96 14.40
CA ALA A 249 6.70 -19.16 13.09
C ALA A 249 5.73 -18.80 11.95
N ARG A 250 6.23 -18.69 10.73
CA ARG A 250 5.38 -18.67 9.54
C ARG A 250 4.90 -20.08 9.21
N LEU A 251 3.62 -20.21 8.82
CA LEU A 251 3.08 -21.46 8.28
C LEU A 251 3.88 -21.95 7.04
N PHE A 252 4.34 -21.00 6.24
CA PHE A 252 5.25 -21.27 5.12
C PHE A 252 6.67 -20.82 5.52
N PRO A 253 7.52 -21.71 6.06
CA PRO A 253 8.85 -21.34 6.54
C PRO A 253 9.73 -20.71 5.45
N ASP A 254 9.65 -21.24 4.21
CA ASP A 254 10.21 -20.61 3.01
C ASP A 254 9.07 -19.97 2.19
N ALA A 255 8.59 -18.83 2.70
CA ALA A 255 7.51 -18.09 2.05
C ALA A 255 7.89 -17.67 0.61
N ARG A 256 9.16 -17.29 0.38
CA ARG A 256 9.65 -16.94 -0.95
C ARG A 256 9.45 -18.08 -1.95
N ARG A 257 9.82 -19.29 -1.58
CA ARG A 257 9.63 -20.48 -2.43
C ARG A 257 8.16 -20.78 -2.68
N ALA A 258 7.31 -20.67 -1.66
CA ALA A 258 5.88 -20.89 -1.79
C ALA A 258 5.23 -19.85 -2.71
N GLU A 259 5.59 -18.58 -2.56
CA GLU A 259 5.08 -17.46 -3.36
C GLU A 259 5.49 -17.58 -4.84
N ARG A 260 6.73 -17.98 -5.11
CA ARG A 260 7.21 -18.24 -6.49
C ARG A 260 6.50 -19.44 -7.13
N ALA A 261 6.29 -20.51 -6.38
CA ALA A 261 5.53 -21.69 -6.86
C ALA A 261 4.06 -21.33 -7.15
N TYR A 262 3.43 -20.56 -6.26
CA TYR A 262 2.08 -20.04 -6.45
C TYR A 262 1.98 -19.19 -7.73
N PHE A 263 2.90 -18.24 -7.93
CA PHE A 263 2.92 -17.44 -9.15
C PHE A 263 3.15 -18.27 -10.40
N SER A 264 4.10 -19.20 -10.38
CA SER A 264 4.35 -20.12 -11.52
C SER A 264 3.12 -20.94 -11.90
N LYS A 265 2.33 -21.37 -10.91
CA LYS A 265 1.10 -22.14 -11.10
C LYS A 265 -0.07 -21.29 -11.59
N THR A 266 -0.26 -20.12 -10.97
CA THR A 266 -1.49 -19.34 -11.11
C THR A 266 -1.33 -18.11 -11.99
N GLY A 267 -0.14 -17.53 -12.08
CA GLY A 267 0.11 -16.22 -12.67
C GLY A 267 -0.46 -15.06 -11.84
N LEU A 268 -0.94 -15.32 -10.61
CA LEU A 268 -1.55 -14.31 -9.77
C LEU A 268 -0.49 -13.60 -8.92
N PHE A 269 -0.48 -12.28 -9.00
CA PHE A 269 0.24 -11.42 -8.05
C PHE A 269 -0.76 -10.52 -7.34
N PRO A 270 -1.12 -10.80 -6.08
CA PRO A 270 -2.23 -10.17 -5.37
C PRO A 270 -2.14 -8.65 -5.29
N ILE A 271 -3.20 -7.95 -5.70
CA ILE A 271 -3.33 -6.49 -5.62
C ILE A 271 -3.99 -6.15 -4.29
N MET A 272 -3.38 -5.22 -3.55
CA MET A 272 -3.86 -4.73 -2.26
C MET A 272 -4.54 -3.37 -2.41
N HIS A 273 -3.89 -2.44 -3.11
CA HIS A 273 -4.34 -1.06 -3.25
C HIS A 273 -4.42 -0.65 -4.71
N ALA A 274 -5.30 0.32 -4.97
CA ALA A 274 -5.45 1.00 -6.25
C ALA A 274 -5.38 2.52 -6.04
N VAL A 275 -5.37 3.28 -7.14
CA VAL A 275 -5.50 4.74 -7.12
C VAL A 275 -6.93 5.11 -7.50
N ALA A 276 -7.56 5.94 -6.68
CA ALA A 276 -8.88 6.52 -6.88
C ALA A 276 -8.77 8.01 -7.21
N VAL A 277 -9.63 8.49 -8.08
CA VAL A 277 -9.75 9.91 -8.46
C VAL A 277 -11.18 10.37 -8.19
N ARG A 278 -11.32 11.58 -7.67
CA ARG A 278 -12.62 12.16 -7.32
C ARG A 278 -13.44 12.48 -8.58
N ASP A 279 -14.69 12.02 -8.64
CA ASP A 279 -15.52 12.06 -9.84
C ASP A 279 -15.87 13.48 -10.30
N ASP A 280 -16.03 14.43 -9.39
CA ASP A 280 -16.28 15.83 -9.73
C ASP A 280 -15.08 16.48 -10.44
N VAL A 281 -13.84 16.16 -9.99
CA VAL A 281 -12.62 16.63 -10.66
C VAL A 281 -12.52 16.05 -12.06
N ILE A 282 -12.87 14.77 -12.23
CA ILE A 282 -12.92 14.13 -13.56
C ILE A 282 -13.94 14.80 -14.46
N GLY A 283 -15.15 15.06 -13.92
CA GLY A 283 -16.24 15.68 -14.67
C GLY A 283 -15.90 17.07 -15.19
N GLU A 284 -15.18 17.86 -14.42
CA GLU A 284 -14.71 19.18 -14.80
C GLU A 284 -13.45 19.13 -15.71
N ASN A 285 -12.65 18.09 -15.59
CA ASN A 285 -11.34 17.97 -16.25
C ASN A 285 -11.12 16.56 -16.84
N PRO A 286 -11.76 16.18 -17.95
CA PRO A 286 -11.64 14.82 -18.52
C PRO A 286 -10.19 14.39 -18.86
N TRP A 287 -9.32 15.35 -19.18
CA TRP A 287 -7.88 15.11 -19.45
C TRP A 287 -7.11 14.63 -18.22
N PHE A 288 -7.62 14.86 -17.03
CA PHE A 288 -6.93 14.64 -15.77
C PHE A 288 -6.60 13.16 -15.53
N LEU A 289 -7.48 12.24 -15.94
CA LEU A 289 -7.26 10.80 -15.80
C LEU A 289 -5.99 10.34 -16.51
N GLU A 290 -5.79 10.80 -17.74
CA GLU A 290 -4.61 10.46 -18.53
C GLU A 290 -3.35 11.07 -17.91
N ALA A 291 -3.40 12.32 -17.47
CA ALA A 291 -2.29 13.00 -16.81
C ALA A 291 -1.86 12.29 -15.52
N VAL A 292 -2.82 11.84 -14.69
CA VAL A 292 -2.53 11.04 -13.48
C VAL A 292 -1.90 9.70 -13.85
N PHE A 293 -2.48 8.95 -14.80
CA PHE A 293 -1.93 7.66 -15.22
C PHE A 293 -0.51 7.77 -15.75
N LYS A 294 -0.24 8.77 -16.58
CA LYS A 294 1.10 9.07 -17.10
C LYS A 294 2.11 9.38 -15.99
N ALA A 295 1.73 10.21 -15.01
CA ALA A 295 2.61 10.60 -13.92
C ALA A 295 3.00 9.40 -13.05
N TYR A 296 2.05 8.55 -12.65
CA TYR A 296 2.34 7.33 -11.89
C TYR A 296 3.20 6.35 -12.69
N SER A 297 2.91 6.16 -13.98
CA SER A 297 3.69 5.28 -14.85
C SER A 297 5.11 5.80 -15.06
N GLN A 298 5.28 7.12 -15.22
CA GLN A 298 6.60 7.75 -15.34
C GLN A 298 7.41 7.63 -14.05
N ALA A 299 6.77 7.82 -12.88
CA ALA A 299 7.44 7.64 -11.59
C ALA A 299 7.92 6.20 -11.41
N LYS A 300 7.08 5.22 -11.76
CA LYS A 300 7.45 3.79 -11.75
C LYS A 300 8.59 3.50 -12.72
N LYS A 301 8.53 4.00 -13.96
CA LYS A 301 9.59 3.82 -14.96
C LYS A 301 10.95 4.34 -14.48
N MET A 302 10.97 5.50 -13.82
CA MET A 302 12.20 6.04 -13.24
C MET A 302 12.81 5.11 -12.18
N ASN A 303 11.96 4.50 -11.35
CA ASN A 303 12.40 3.49 -10.39
C ASN A 303 12.91 2.22 -11.08
N ASP A 304 12.19 1.70 -12.07
CA ASP A 304 12.59 0.51 -12.82
C ASP A 304 13.95 0.72 -13.52
N GLU A 305 14.19 1.90 -14.07
CA GLU A 305 15.48 2.28 -14.66
C GLU A 305 16.59 2.38 -13.61
N PHE A 306 16.29 2.85 -12.41
CA PHE A 306 17.24 2.85 -11.30
C PHE A 306 17.58 1.42 -10.88
N LEU A 307 16.58 0.56 -10.71
CA LEU A 307 16.76 -0.85 -10.33
C LEU A 307 17.53 -1.68 -11.37
N LYS A 308 17.56 -1.25 -12.65
CA LYS A 308 18.39 -1.86 -13.70
C LYS A 308 19.88 -1.50 -13.59
N LYS A 309 20.22 -0.46 -12.83
CA LYS A 309 21.59 0.09 -12.71
C LYS A 309 22.25 -0.22 -11.36
N LEU A 310 21.79 -1.23 -10.63
CA LEU A 310 22.22 -1.53 -9.25
C LEU A 310 23.61 -2.20 -9.14
N GLY A 311 24.42 -2.25 -10.20
CA GLY A 311 25.77 -2.83 -10.15
C GLY A 311 26.74 -2.17 -9.15
N TRP A 312 26.40 -0.99 -8.61
CA TRP A 312 27.18 -0.26 -7.61
C TRP A 312 26.61 -0.37 -6.19
N ALA A 313 25.78 -1.35 -5.89
CA ALA A 313 25.22 -1.54 -4.54
C ALA A 313 24.65 -0.22 -3.94
N MET A 314 23.88 0.53 -4.74
CA MET A 314 23.23 1.77 -4.30
C MET A 314 22.20 1.55 -3.19
N ILE A 315 21.79 0.29 -2.97
CA ILE A 315 20.92 -0.16 -1.88
C ILE A 315 21.70 -1.15 -1.03
N SER A 316 21.61 -1.03 0.29
CA SER A 316 22.35 -1.85 1.26
C SER A 316 21.81 -3.29 1.42
N ALA A 317 21.36 -3.91 0.32
CA ALA A 317 20.89 -5.30 0.26
C ALA A 317 21.79 -6.08 -0.72
N PRO A 318 22.71 -6.92 -0.21
CA PRO A 318 23.82 -7.47 -1.03
C PRO A 318 23.35 -8.37 -2.17
N TRP A 319 22.18 -9.01 -2.04
CA TRP A 319 21.64 -9.94 -3.07
C TRP A 319 20.48 -9.35 -3.87
N LEU A 320 20.18 -8.06 -3.74
CA LEU A 320 19.04 -7.45 -4.43
C LEU A 320 19.14 -7.59 -5.95
N GLY A 321 20.34 -7.53 -6.53
CA GLY A 321 20.53 -7.73 -7.96
C GLY A 321 20.05 -9.10 -8.43
N GLN A 322 20.47 -10.16 -7.76
CA GLN A 322 20.04 -11.54 -8.05
C GLN A 322 18.54 -11.73 -7.84
N GLU A 323 17.96 -11.15 -6.78
CA GLU A 323 16.51 -11.17 -6.55
C GLU A 323 15.75 -10.51 -7.69
N LEU A 324 16.22 -9.40 -8.21
CA LEU A 324 15.59 -8.72 -9.35
C LEU A 324 15.73 -9.49 -10.66
N GLU A 325 16.89 -10.15 -10.90
CA GLU A 325 17.10 -11.03 -12.04
C GLU A 325 16.13 -12.22 -12.00
N GLU A 326 16.09 -12.96 -10.89
CA GLU A 326 15.18 -14.09 -10.71
C GLU A 326 13.70 -13.69 -10.74
N THR A 327 13.37 -12.48 -10.27
CA THR A 327 12.00 -11.96 -10.38
C THR A 327 11.61 -11.72 -11.82
N ARG A 328 12.51 -11.12 -12.63
CA ARG A 328 12.27 -10.89 -14.07
C ARG A 328 12.19 -12.21 -14.86
N GLU A 329 13.04 -13.18 -14.54
CA GLU A 329 12.98 -14.51 -15.14
C GLU A 329 11.62 -15.18 -14.90
N LEU A 330 11.06 -15.03 -13.71
CA LEU A 330 9.80 -15.66 -13.34
C LEU A 330 8.57 -14.89 -13.83
N MET A 331 8.59 -13.55 -13.68
CA MET A 331 7.40 -12.71 -13.82
C MET A 331 7.44 -11.80 -15.07
N GLY A 332 8.57 -11.77 -15.78
CA GLY A 332 8.80 -10.87 -16.89
C GLY A 332 9.40 -9.52 -16.46
N ASP A 333 9.85 -8.74 -17.45
CA ASP A 333 10.52 -7.45 -17.20
C ASP A 333 9.62 -6.42 -16.49
N ASN A 334 8.33 -6.39 -16.84
CA ASN A 334 7.33 -5.58 -16.17
C ASN A 334 6.55 -6.42 -15.15
N TYR A 335 7.19 -6.81 -14.05
CA TYR A 335 6.59 -7.61 -12.99
C TYR A 335 5.61 -6.82 -12.09
N TRP A 336 5.50 -5.52 -12.29
CA TRP A 336 4.57 -4.63 -11.57
C TRP A 336 3.73 -3.80 -12.54
N PRO A 337 2.94 -4.43 -13.43
CA PRO A 337 2.24 -3.72 -14.49
C PRO A 337 1.07 -2.89 -13.97
N TYR A 338 0.89 -1.69 -14.54
CA TYR A 338 -0.35 -0.94 -14.52
C TYR A 338 -1.19 -1.25 -15.78
N GLY A 339 -2.45 -0.84 -15.79
CA GLY A 339 -3.40 -1.18 -16.85
C GLY A 339 -4.26 -2.41 -16.52
N ILE A 340 -5.33 -2.60 -17.28
CA ILE A 340 -6.29 -3.69 -17.03
C ILE A 340 -5.79 -5.02 -17.56
N GLU A 341 -5.38 -5.10 -18.82
CA GLU A 341 -5.09 -6.38 -19.47
C GLU A 341 -4.07 -7.27 -18.72
N PRO A 342 -2.92 -6.74 -18.25
CA PRO A 342 -1.97 -7.59 -17.50
C PRO A 342 -2.46 -7.93 -16.09
N ASN A 343 -3.53 -7.28 -15.61
CA ASN A 343 -4.07 -7.43 -14.26
C ASN A 343 -5.45 -8.08 -14.24
N ARG A 344 -6.09 -8.30 -15.39
CA ARG A 344 -7.47 -8.79 -15.54
C ARG A 344 -7.70 -10.02 -14.67
N LYS A 345 -6.91 -11.07 -14.85
CA LYS A 345 -7.03 -12.32 -14.09
C LYS A 345 -6.97 -12.08 -12.58
N THR A 346 -6.06 -11.22 -12.13
CA THR A 346 -5.90 -10.93 -10.69
C THR A 346 -7.11 -10.17 -10.14
N LEU A 347 -7.66 -9.20 -10.89
CA LEU A 347 -8.86 -8.47 -10.50
C LEU A 347 -10.08 -9.39 -10.43
N GLU A 348 -10.34 -10.15 -11.49
CA GLU A 348 -11.45 -11.10 -11.55
C GLU A 348 -11.36 -12.18 -10.47
N THR A 349 -10.14 -12.65 -10.13
CA THR A 349 -9.95 -13.56 -8.99
C THR A 349 -10.34 -12.91 -7.67
N LEU A 350 -9.99 -11.64 -7.44
CA LEU A 350 -10.39 -10.94 -6.21
C LEU A 350 -11.90 -10.69 -6.16
N PHE A 351 -12.56 -10.41 -7.31
CA PHE A 351 -14.01 -10.27 -7.38
C PHE A 351 -14.71 -11.57 -7.00
N ARG A 352 -14.25 -12.70 -7.58
CA ARG A 352 -14.73 -14.03 -7.23
C ARG A 352 -14.54 -14.32 -5.73
N TYR A 353 -13.34 -14.12 -5.18
CA TYR A 353 -13.08 -14.31 -3.74
C TYR A 353 -13.99 -13.45 -2.86
N SER A 354 -14.24 -12.20 -3.25
CA SER A 354 -15.13 -11.31 -2.51
C SER A 354 -16.55 -11.83 -2.45
N TYR A 355 -17.05 -12.36 -3.56
CA TYR A 355 -18.40 -12.90 -3.67
C TYR A 355 -18.53 -14.27 -3.01
N GLU A 356 -17.64 -15.22 -3.32
CA GLU A 356 -17.65 -16.57 -2.75
C GLU A 356 -17.49 -16.60 -1.24
N GLN A 357 -16.72 -15.66 -0.68
CA GLN A 357 -16.59 -15.48 0.77
C GLN A 357 -17.79 -14.75 1.41
N GLY A 358 -18.83 -14.43 0.65
CA GLY A 358 -20.03 -13.76 1.17
C GLY A 358 -19.79 -12.32 1.62
N LEU A 359 -18.71 -11.66 1.18
CA LEU A 359 -18.37 -10.30 1.57
C LEU A 359 -19.05 -9.27 0.69
N ALA A 360 -19.02 -9.47 -0.63
CA ALA A 360 -19.76 -8.66 -1.58
C ALA A 360 -21.16 -9.23 -1.79
N SER A 361 -22.18 -8.37 -1.77
CA SER A 361 -23.59 -8.74 -1.99
C SER A 361 -23.89 -9.22 -3.40
N ARG A 362 -22.98 -8.95 -4.34
CA ARG A 362 -23.01 -9.39 -5.74
C ARG A 362 -21.59 -9.46 -6.30
N GLU A 363 -21.42 -10.26 -7.33
CA GLU A 363 -20.16 -10.27 -8.08
C GLU A 363 -20.02 -8.95 -8.87
N LEU A 364 -18.83 -8.37 -8.84
CA LEU A 364 -18.48 -7.14 -9.55
C LEU A 364 -17.78 -7.45 -10.87
N THR A 365 -17.83 -6.48 -11.76
CA THR A 365 -17.03 -6.47 -13.00
C THR A 365 -16.01 -5.32 -12.98
N ILE A 366 -15.03 -5.41 -13.86
CA ILE A 366 -13.99 -4.37 -13.99
C ILE A 366 -14.61 -3.01 -14.31
N ASP A 367 -15.59 -2.99 -15.22
CA ASP A 367 -16.24 -1.76 -15.71
C ASP A 367 -17.07 -1.04 -14.64
N GLU A 368 -17.39 -1.72 -13.53
CA GLU A 368 -18.15 -1.14 -12.42
C GLU A 368 -17.27 -0.39 -11.42
N ILE A 369 -15.98 -0.69 -11.37
CA ILE A 369 -15.05 -0.09 -10.39
C ILE A 369 -13.96 0.76 -11.05
N ILE A 370 -13.57 0.45 -12.28
CA ILE A 370 -12.57 1.20 -13.05
C ILE A 370 -13.28 2.21 -13.93
N HIS A 371 -12.78 3.45 -13.95
CA HIS A 371 -13.38 4.49 -14.77
C HIS A 371 -13.31 4.12 -16.26
N PRO A 372 -14.44 4.16 -17.01
CA PRO A 372 -14.52 3.64 -18.39
C PRO A 372 -13.48 4.23 -19.35
N ALA A 373 -13.15 5.52 -19.23
CA ALA A 373 -12.16 6.17 -20.06
C ALA A 373 -10.72 5.64 -19.87
N THR A 374 -10.48 4.81 -18.86
CA THR A 374 -9.14 4.31 -18.51
C THR A 374 -8.94 2.82 -18.78
N LEU A 375 -9.97 2.13 -19.28
CA LEU A 375 -9.91 0.69 -19.54
C LEU A 375 -8.82 0.29 -20.55
N GLU A 376 -8.56 1.17 -21.53
CA GLU A 376 -7.54 0.97 -22.57
C GLU A 376 -6.16 1.57 -22.22
N PHE A 377 -6.00 2.11 -20.99
CA PHE A 377 -4.72 2.70 -20.60
C PHE A 377 -3.66 1.63 -20.45
N VAL A 378 -2.51 1.86 -21.10
CA VAL A 378 -1.35 0.95 -21.10
C VAL A 378 -0.07 1.73 -20.92
N GLU A 379 0.89 1.15 -20.22
CA GLU A 379 2.20 1.78 -19.95
C GLU A 379 3.12 1.89 -21.18
N LYS A 380 2.83 1.18 -22.26
CA LYS A 380 3.71 1.12 -23.46
C LYS A 380 3.88 2.44 -24.19
N ASN A 381 3.01 3.40 -23.96
CA ASN A 381 2.97 4.69 -24.67
C ASN A 381 3.51 5.85 -23.82
N ILE A 382 4.25 5.57 -22.75
CA ILE A 382 4.72 6.58 -21.78
C ILE A 382 6.24 6.67 -21.77
#